data_0f8f020a50b2ec1f0ee26fd30813fe54
#
_entry.id   0f8f020a50b2ec1f0ee26fd30813fe54
#
_cell.length_a   1.000
_cell.length_b   1.000
_cell.length_c   1.000
_cell.angle_alpha   90.00
_cell.angle_beta   90.00
_cell.angle_gamma   90.00
#
_symmetry.space_group_name_H-M   'P 1'
#
loop_
_entity.id
_entity.type
_entity.pdbx_description
1 polymer ?
#
loop_
_entity_poly.entity_id
_entity_poly.type
_entity_poly.pdbx_seq_one_letter_code
_entity_poly.pdbx_strand_id
1 'polypeptide(L)'
;MEITVAADGSALGNPGPAGWAWYVDENCWAAGGWAKSTNNRGELMAVVDFLEQTSGIPNLTIHFLCDSQYVINSVTKWMPGWKRRGWSKADGKAVLNDDLMKRLDQGLAGRTVDFRWVKGHAGHPLNEKVDQLARGAATAYQQGLSPHTGPGLSPELRNLATRPQPAVNTAPPSPAASATPLDTQGTGIQGTLF
;
A
#
# COMPACT_ATOMS: atom_id res chain seq x y z
N MET A 1 -9.07 -11.06 -9.23
CA MET A 1 -9.35 -9.83 -10.02
C MET A 1 -8.10 -8.97 -10.01
N GLU A 2 -7.76 -8.36 -11.15
CA GLU A 2 -6.59 -7.47 -11.28
C GLU A 2 -7.04 -6.06 -11.65
N ILE A 3 -6.35 -5.06 -11.13
CA ILE A 3 -6.62 -3.65 -11.44
C ILE A 3 -5.31 -2.89 -11.60
N THR A 4 -5.26 -2.03 -12.61
CA THR A 4 -4.17 -1.07 -12.80
C THR A 4 -4.65 0.31 -12.40
N VAL A 5 -3.92 0.98 -11.52
CA VAL A 5 -4.23 2.31 -11.00
C VAL A 5 -3.01 3.21 -11.11
N ALA A 6 -3.19 4.39 -11.68
CA ALA A 6 -2.17 5.44 -11.62
C ALA A 6 -2.33 6.25 -10.33
N ALA A 7 -1.23 6.64 -9.72
CA ALA A 7 -1.21 7.44 -8.49
C ALA A 7 -0.13 8.52 -8.59
N ASP A 8 -0.49 9.74 -8.22
CA ASP A 8 0.40 10.89 -8.30
C ASP A 8 0.08 11.95 -7.25
N GLY A 9 1.06 12.80 -6.98
CA GLY A 9 0.96 13.97 -6.11
C GLY A 9 1.49 15.21 -6.79
N SER A 10 0.97 16.37 -6.42
CA SER A 10 1.40 17.66 -6.96
C SER A 10 1.46 18.70 -5.85
N ALA A 11 2.51 19.51 -5.81
CA ALA A 11 2.61 20.64 -4.90
C ALA A 11 2.99 21.91 -5.67
N LEU A 12 2.22 22.97 -5.44
CA LEU A 12 2.49 24.32 -5.97
C LEU A 12 3.38 25.08 -4.96
N GLY A 13 4.69 24.78 -5.04
CA GLY A 13 5.66 25.09 -3.98
C GLY A 13 5.84 23.88 -3.05
N ASN A 14 7.04 23.70 -2.50
CA ASN A 14 7.37 22.50 -1.71
C ASN A 14 8.08 22.89 -0.39
N PRO A 15 7.33 23.13 0.72
CA PRO A 15 5.90 22.96 0.88
C PRO A 15 5.03 24.08 0.29
N GLY A 16 3.79 23.75 -0.09
CA GLY A 16 2.79 24.66 -0.64
C GLY A 16 1.41 23.99 -0.76
N PRO A 17 0.45 24.65 -1.43
CA PRO A 17 -0.81 24.01 -1.77
C PRO A 17 -0.51 22.71 -2.53
N ALA A 18 -1.07 21.60 -2.07
CA ALA A 18 -0.72 20.28 -2.59
C ALA A 18 -1.98 19.43 -2.82
N GLY A 19 -1.92 18.62 -3.86
CA GLY A 19 -2.96 17.68 -4.21
C GLY A 19 -2.41 16.26 -4.40
N TRP A 20 -3.31 15.32 -4.38
CA TRP A 20 -3.08 13.92 -4.68
C TRP A 20 -4.24 13.39 -5.52
N ALA A 21 -3.98 12.39 -6.32
CA ALA A 21 -5.02 11.67 -7.03
C ALA A 21 -4.60 10.22 -7.30
N TRP A 22 -5.59 9.35 -7.42
CA TRP A 22 -5.47 8.06 -8.06
C TRP A 22 -6.54 7.93 -9.15
N TYR A 23 -6.22 7.17 -10.21
CA TYR A 23 -7.07 7.05 -11.37
C TYR A 23 -6.99 5.65 -12.00
N VAL A 24 -8.12 5.04 -12.20
CA VAL A 24 -8.31 3.79 -12.95
C VAL A 24 -8.96 4.08 -14.31
N ASP A 25 -10.13 4.73 -14.27
CA ASP A 25 -10.89 5.17 -15.43
C ASP A 25 -11.80 6.35 -15.07
N GLU A 26 -12.61 6.85 -16.03
CA GLU A 26 -13.47 8.03 -15.84
C GLU A 26 -14.54 7.85 -14.75
N ASN A 27 -14.87 6.60 -14.40
CA ASN A 27 -15.87 6.28 -13.37
C ASN A 27 -15.23 5.78 -12.05
N CYS A 28 -13.90 5.75 -11.99
CA CYS A 28 -13.15 5.18 -10.87
C CYS A 28 -11.86 5.97 -10.63
N TRP A 29 -11.98 7.07 -9.87
CA TRP A 29 -10.86 7.91 -9.47
C TRP A 29 -11.22 8.76 -8.27
N ALA A 30 -10.21 9.21 -7.53
CA ALA A 30 -10.39 10.20 -6.48
C ALA A 30 -9.21 11.16 -6.44
N ALA A 31 -9.47 12.36 -5.91
CA ALA A 31 -8.48 13.38 -5.66
C ALA A 31 -8.79 14.14 -4.37
N GLY A 32 -7.76 14.72 -3.79
CA GLY A 32 -7.86 15.55 -2.59
C GLY A 32 -6.57 16.33 -2.40
N GLY A 33 -6.40 16.92 -1.22
CA GLY A 33 -5.18 17.70 -0.98
C GLY A 33 -5.23 18.50 0.30
N TRP A 34 -4.35 19.51 0.37
CA TRP A 34 -4.16 20.38 1.54
C TRP A 34 -3.74 21.78 1.11
N ALA A 35 -4.09 22.76 1.94
CA ALA A 35 -3.64 24.14 1.76
C ALA A 35 -2.10 24.28 1.84
N LYS A 36 -1.44 23.39 2.58
CA LYS A 36 0.03 23.33 2.68
C LYS A 36 0.50 21.92 2.95
N SER A 37 1.27 21.36 2.01
CA SER A 37 1.91 20.05 2.13
C SER A 37 3.09 19.95 1.15
N THR A 38 3.61 18.74 0.93
CA THR A 38 4.73 18.47 0.04
C THR A 38 4.31 17.54 -1.09
N ASN A 39 5.07 17.55 -2.19
CA ASN A 39 4.86 16.63 -3.31
C ASN A 39 4.89 15.17 -2.84
N ASN A 40 5.93 14.77 -2.13
CA ASN A 40 6.08 13.40 -1.63
C ASN A 40 4.90 12.95 -0.76
N ARG A 41 4.32 13.87 0.02
CA ARG A 41 3.15 13.56 0.84
C ARG A 41 1.90 13.34 -0.01
N GLY A 42 1.76 14.08 -1.10
CA GLY A 42 0.70 13.87 -2.09
C GLY A 42 0.82 12.50 -2.77
N GLU A 43 2.00 12.16 -3.25
CA GLU A 43 2.29 10.88 -3.90
C GLU A 43 2.00 9.67 -2.98
N LEU A 44 2.41 9.75 -1.70
CA LEU A 44 2.08 8.73 -0.71
C LEU A 44 0.59 8.63 -0.46
N MET A 45 -0.10 9.76 -0.31
CA MET A 45 -1.53 9.78 0.01
C MET A 45 -2.37 9.18 -1.11
N ALA A 46 -2.01 9.40 -2.37
CA ALA A 46 -2.69 8.79 -3.51
C ALA A 46 -2.71 7.26 -3.42
N VAL A 47 -1.58 6.66 -3.09
CA VAL A 47 -1.46 5.20 -2.91
C VAL A 47 -2.21 4.72 -1.67
N VAL A 48 -2.03 5.42 -0.54
CA VAL A 48 -2.69 5.08 0.74
C VAL A 48 -4.21 5.11 0.60
N ASP A 49 -4.76 6.17 0.01
CA ASP A 49 -6.22 6.32 -0.13
C ASP A 49 -6.82 5.18 -0.96
N PHE A 50 -6.21 4.82 -2.09
CA PHE A 50 -6.69 3.70 -2.90
C PHE A 50 -6.62 2.36 -2.16
N LEU A 51 -5.53 2.10 -1.43
CA LEU A 51 -5.38 0.89 -0.62
C LEU A 51 -6.44 0.81 0.48
N GLU A 52 -6.73 1.91 1.15
CA GLU A 52 -7.75 1.97 2.20
C GLU A 52 -9.16 1.77 1.62
N GLN A 53 -9.50 2.45 0.54
CA GLN A 53 -10.81 2.30 -0.11
C GLN A 53 -11.07 0.87 -0.61
N THR A 54 -10.02 0.17 -1.02
CA THR A 54 -10.10 -1.22 -1.52
C THR A 54 -9.79 -2.29 -0.47
N SER A 55 -9.63 -1.91 0.81
CA SER A 55 -9.21 -2.83 1.89
C SER A 55 -10.16 -4.02 2.10
N GLY A 56 -11.45 -3.84 1.84
CA GLY A 56 -12.47 -4.90 1.94
C GLY A 56 -12.59 -5.83 0.74
N ILE A 57 -11.81 -5.63 -0.35
CA ILE A 57 -11.93 -6.44 -1.57
C ILE A 57 -10.99 -7.64 -1.50
N PRO A 58 -11.51 -8.88 -1.38
CA PRO A 58 -10.67 -10.07 -1.29
C PRO A 58 -10.02 -10.39 -2.65
N ASN A 59 -8.80 -10.92 -2.61
CA ASN A 59 -8.08 -11.42 -3.80
C ASN A 59 -7.94 -10.38 -4.92
N LEU A 60 -7.84 -9.10 -4.56
CA LEU A 60 -7.56 -8.02 -5.50
C LEU A 60 -6.05 -7.88 -5.68
N THR A 61 -5.58 -8.10 -6.91
CA THR A 61 -4.21 -7.79 -7.34
C THR A 61 -4.17 -6.36 -7.85
N ILE A 62 -3.28 -5.54 -7.31
CA ILE A 62 -3.17 -4.12 -7.64
C ILE A 62 -1.83 -3.84 -8.30
N HIS A 63 -1.88 -3.19 -9.46
CA HIS A 63 -0.72 -2.70 -10.19
C HIS A 63 -0.70 -1.17 -10.13
N PHE A 64 0.13 -0.60 -9.27
CA PHE A 64 0.32 0.85 -9.24
C PHE A 64 1.26 1.30 -10.35
N LEU A 65 0.81 2.28 -11.13
CA LEU A 65 1.65 3.07 -12.03
C LEU A 65 1.98 4.37 -11.32
N CYS A 66 3.25 4.62 -11.04
CA CYS A 66 3.69 5.89 -10.46
C CYS A 66 5.07 6.29 -10.98
N ASP A 67 5.33 7.57 -11.06
CA ASP A 67 6.63 8.12 -11.44
C ASP A 67 7.50 8.48 -10.23
N SER A 68 6.94 8.38 -9.03
CA SER A 68 7.63 8.68 -7.78
C SER A 68 8.62 7.60 -7.37
N GLN A 69 9.90 7.88 -7.55
CA GLN A 69 10.98 7.03 -6.99
C GLN A 69 10.94 7.00 -5.45
N TYR A 70 10.43 8.06 -4.82
CA TYR A 70 10.30 8.12 -3.37
C TYR A 70 9.30 7.06 -2.87
N VAL A 71 8.11 6.97 -3.47
CA VAL A 71 7.11 5.95 -3.11
C VAL A 71 7.65 4.55 -3.34
N ILE A 72 8.18 4.28 -4.55
CA ILE A 72 8.68 2.96 -4.92
C ILE A 72 9.80 2.52 -4.00
N ASN A 73 10.81 3.37 -3.75
CA ASN A 73 11.91 3.03 -2.86
C ASN A 73 11.47 2.87 -1.39
N SER A 74 10.48 3.65 -0.95
CA SER A 74 9.92 3.50 0.39
C SER A 74 9.37 2.10 0.59
N VAL A 75 8.55 1.62 -0.34
CA VAL A 75 7.93 0.28 -0.25
C VAL A 75 8.94 -0.84 -0.46
N THR A 76 9.77 -0.74 -1.51
CA THR A 76 10.60 -1.86 -1.95
C THR A 76 11.94 -1.98 -1.22
N LYS A 77 12.46 -0.86 -0.69
CA LYS A 77 13.83 -0.84 -0.13
C LYS A 77 13.89 -0.42 1.34
N TRP A 78 13.15 0.63 1.75
CA TRP A 78 13.41 1.30 3.03
C TRP A 78 12.50 0.83 4.17
N MET A 79 11.24 0.58 3.88
CA MET A 79 10.21 0.24 4.88
C MET A 79 10.58 -0.97 5.75
N PRO A 80 11.11 -2.09 5.23
CA PRO A 80 11.51 -3.21 6.08
C PRO A 80 12.56 -2.83 7.14
N GLY A 81 13.50 -1.96 6.78
CA GLY A 81 14.50 -1.44 7.71
C GLY A 81 13.91 -0.48 8.74
N TRP A 82 13.01 0.39 8.33
CA TRP A 82 12.32 1.31 9.24
C TRP A 82 11.46 0.57 10.26
N LYS A 83 10.72 -0.43 9.83
CA LYS A 83 9.90 -1.27 10.73
C LYS A 83 10.75 -1.94 11.80
N ARG A 84 11.87 -2.57 11.43
CA ARG A 84 12.79 -3.21 12.40
C ARG A 84 13.36 -2.22 13.42
N ARG A 85 13.50 -0.93 13.07
CA ARG A 85 13.99 0.14 13.95
C ARG A 85 12.90 0.98 14.59
N GLY A 86 11.66 0.48 14.66
CA GLY A 86 10.55 1.21 15.27
C GLY A 86 10.20 2.52 14.52
N TRP A 87 10.23 2.49 13.18
CA TRP A 87 9.97 3.63 12.29
C TRP A 87 11.01 4.76 12.42
N SER A 88 12.26 4.38 12.65
CA SER A 88 13.40 5.28 12.68
C SER A 88 14.38 4.99 11.54
N LYS A 89 15.08 6.03 11.06
CA LYS A 89 16.18 5.93 10.11
C LYS A 89 17.42 5.30 10.77
N ALA A 90 18.40 4.94 9.96
CA ALA A 90 19.67 4.38 10.46
C ALA A 90 20.43 5.36 11.38
N ASP A 91 20.27 6.68 11.17
CA ASP A 91 20.85 7.73 12.00
C ASP A 91 20.02 8.08 13.25
N GLY A 92 18.99 7.29 13.55
CA GLY A 92 18.11 7.48 14.71
C GLY A 92 17.03 8.56 14.54
N LYS A 93 17.01 9.28 13.43
CA LYS A 93 15.97 10.28 13.16
C LYS A 93 14.66 9.63 12.79
N ALA A 94 13.54 10.33 13.06
CA ALA A 94 12.22 9.88 12.64
C ALA A 94 12.12 9.73 11.10
N VAL A 95 11.36 8.75 10.65
CA VAL A 95 11.04 8.60 9.24
C VAL A 95 10.12 9.74 8.82
N LEU A 96 10.44 10.38 7.69
CA LEU A 96 9.59 11.43 7.14
C LEU A 96 8.25 10.85 6.67
N ASN A 97 7.14 11.54 6.93
CA ASN A 97 5.78 11.09 6.63
C ASN A 97 5.45 9.72 7.26
N ASP A 98 5.95 9.46 8.47
CA ASP A 98 5.79 8.16 9.14
C ASP A 98 4.32 7.78 9.37
N ASP A 99 3.44 8.76 9.54
CA ASP A 99 1.99 8.57 9.60
C ASP A 99 1.45 7.91 8.32
N LEU A 100 1.80 8.43 7.15
CA LEU A 100 1.40 7.83 5.87
C LEU A 100 2.15 6.54 5.58
N MET A 101 3.43 6.43 5.96
CA MET A 101 4.20 5.20 5.80
C MET A 101 3.62 4.03 6.59
N LYS A 102 3.14 4.27 7.80
CA LYS A 102 2.45 3.25 8.61
C LYS A 102 1.12 2.82 8.01
N ARG A 103 0.33 3.77 7.50
CA ARG A 103 -0.92 3.48 6.78
C ARG A 103 -0.66 2.71 5.49
N LEU A 104 0.39 3.07 4.75
CA LEU A 104 0.84 2.36 3.56
C LEU A 104 1.21 0.91 3.88
N ASP A 105 1.99 0.68 4.92
CA ASP A 105 2.37 -0.66 5.39
C ASP A 105 1.14 -1.51 5.77
N GLN A 106 0.19 -0.92 6.48
CA GLN A 106 -1.08 -1.58 6.82
C GLN A 106 -1.89 -1.91 5.56
N GLY A 107 -1.97 -0.98 4.61
CA GLY A 107 -2.69 -1.16 3.36
C GLY A 107 -2.09 -2.23 2.44
N LEU A 108 -0.80 -2.49 2.55
CA LEU A 108 -0.08 -3.52 1.79
C LEU A 108 -0.16 -4.92 2.44
N ALA A 109 -0.42 -4.98 3.74
CA ALA A 109 -0.36 -6.23 4.49
C ALA A 109 -1.34 -7.30 3.95
N GLY A 110 -0.80 -8.47 3.59
CA GLY A 110 -1.58 -9.61 3.10
C GLY A 110 -2.21 -9.41 1.70
N ARG A 111 -1.79 -8.40 0.95
CA ARG A 111 -2.32 -8.09 -0.38
C ARG A 111 -1.26 -8.32 -1.46
N THR A 112 -1.72 -8.61 -2.66
CA THR A 112 -0.86 -8.70 -3.86
C THR A 112 -0.82 -7.34 -4.53
N VAL A 113 0.29 -6.63 -4.37
CA VAL A 113 0.50 -5.29 -4.89
C VAL A 113 1.86 -5.21 -5.54
N ASP A 114 1.94 -4.68 -6.76
CA ASP A 114 3.20 -4.32 -7.40
C ASP A 114 3.21 -2.84 -7.82
N PHE A 115 4.41 -2.28 -7.89
CA PHE A 115 4.65 -0.90 -8.28
C PHE A 115 5.46 -0.89 -9.57
N ARG A 116 4.90 -0.27 -10.61
CA ARG A 116 5.53 -0.10 -11.92
C ARG A 116 5.91 1.34 -12.11
N TRP A 117 7.21 1.58 -12.24
CA TRP A 117 7.67 2.92 -12.53
C TRP A 117 7.30 3.31 -13.96
N VAL A 118 6.74 4.50 -14.12
CA VAL A 118 6.52 5.17 -15.39
C VAL A 118 7.30 6.46 -15.40
N LYS A 119 7.78 6.87 -16.59
CA LYS A 119 8.47 8.16 -16.70
C LYS A 119 7.42 9.27 -16.68
N GLY A 120 7.55 10.20 -15.73
CA GLY A 120 6.69 11.38 -15.66
C GLY A 120 6.76 12.22 -16.94
N HIS A 121 5.64 12.79 -17.33
CA HIS A 121 5.49 13.65 -18.53
C HIS A 121 6.03 13.05 -19.83
N ALA A 122 5.90 11.74 -20.01
CA ALA A 122 6.40 11.01 -21.18
C ALA A 122 5.29 10.44 -22.09
N GLY A 123 4.07 10.98 -21.99
CA GLY A 123 2.94 10.59 -22.85
C GLY A 123 2.21 9.32 -22.40
N HIS A 124 2.44 8.82 -21.17
CA HIS A 124 1.66 7.71 -20.67
C HIS A 124 0.25 8.18 -20.23
N PRO A 125 -0.84 7.75 -20.91
CA PRO A 125 -2.16 8.38 -20.76
C PRO A 125 -2.68 8.40 -19.32
N LEU A 126 -2.52 7.30 -18.57
CA LEU A 126 -2.98 7.21 -17.17
C LEU A 126 -2.17 8.11 -16.25
N ASN A 127 -0.83 8.20 -16.48
CA ASN A 127 0.04 9.06 -15.66
C ASN A 127 -0.23 10.55 -15.92
N GLU A 128 -0.45 10.94 -17.17
CA GLU A 128 -0.82 12.32 -17.49
C GLU A 128 -2.19 12.70 -16.94
N LYS A 129 -3.14 11.77 -16.96
CA LYS A 129 -4.47 12.00 -16.38
C LYS A 129 -4.42 12.19 -14.87
N VAL A 130 -3.70 11.35 -14.16
CA VAL A 130 -3.60 11.46 -12.70
C VAL A 130 -2.80 12.68 -12.26
N ASP A 131 -1.73 13.10 -13.01
CA ASP A 131 -1.02 14.37 -12.78
C ASP A 131 -1.97 15.57 -12.88
N GLN A 132 -2.81 15.61 -13.93
CA GLN A 132 -3.80 16.66 -14.11
C GLN A 132 -4.78 16.74 -12.94
N LEU A 133 -5.25 15.61 -12.42
CA LEU A 133 -6.17 15.54 -11.29
C LEU A 133 -5.50 16.01 -9.98
N ALA A 134 -4.28 15.54 -9.70
CA ALA A 134 -3.52 15.96 -8.53
C ALA A 134 -3.19 17.46 -8.56
N ARG A 135 -2.76 17.95 -9.72
CA ARG A 135 -2.48 19.38 -9.94
C ARG A 135 -3.75 20.22 -9.83
N GLY A 136 -4.87 19.74 -10.36
CA GLY A 136 -6.18 20.41 -10.24
C GLY A 136 -6.61 20.56 -8.77
N ALA A 137 -6.41 19.53 -7.96
CA ALA A 137 -6.67 19.59 -6.53
C ALA A 137 -5.74 20.61 -5.82
N ALA A 138 -4.44 20.60 -6.11
CA ALA A 138 -3.50 21.59 -5.57
C ALA A 138 -3.87 23.02 -5.94
N THR A 139 -4.30 23.25 -7.18
CA THR A 139 -4.74 24.57 -7.69
C THR A 139 -6.01 25.04 -6.98
N ALA A 140 -7.00 24.14 -6.74
CA ALA A 140 -8.19 24.48 -5.99
C ALA A 140 -7.83 24.98 -4.59
N TYR A 141 -6.96 24.28 -3.88
CA TYR A 141 -6.47 24.71 -2.55
C TYR A 141 -5.71 26.04 -2.61
N GLN A 142 -4.92 26.29 -3.65
CA GLN A 142 -4.25 27.57 -3.85
C GLN A 142 -5.25 28.73 -3.98
N GLN A 143 -6.39 28.46 -4.60
CA GLN A 143 -7.46 29.44 -4.80
C GLN A 143 -8.44 29.53 -3.64
N GLY A 144 -8.24 28.76 -2.57
CA GLY A 144 -9.17 28.68 -1.44
C GLY A 144 -10.50 27.98 -1.78
N LEU A 145 -10.50 27.15 -2.82
CA LEU A 145 -11.67 26.41 -3.27
C LEU A 145 -11.59 24.93 -2.83
N SER A 146 -12.74 24.27 -2.76
CA SER A 146 -12.81 22.82 -2.59
C SER A 146 -12.44 22.14 -3.92
N PRO A 147 -11.54 21.12 -3.90
CA PRO A 147 -11.22 20.38 -5.11
C PRO A 147 -12.39 19.48 -5.55
N HIS A 148 -12.40 19.13 -6.82
CA HIS A 148 -13.24 18.04 -7.31
C HIS A 148 -12.65 16.71 -6.84
N THR A 149 -13.40 15.98 -5.99
CA THR A 149 -12.89 14.77 -5.31
C THR A 149 -13.07 13.47 -6.11
N GLY A 150 -13.78 13.53 -7.23
CA GLY A 150 -14.07 12.36 -8.07
C GLY A 150 -15.23 11.50 -7.58
N PRO A 151 -15.60 10.47 -8.37
CA PRO A 151 -16.65 9.51 -8.02
C PRO A 151 -16.22 8.51 -6.94
N GLY A 152 -14.94 8.39 -6.64
CA GLY A 152 -14.37 7.32 -5.83
C GLY A 152 -14.29 5.98 -6.58
N LEU A 153 -14.42 4.87 -5.86
CA LEU A 153 -14.46 3.54 -6.48
C LEU A 153 -15.67 3.40 -7.41
N SER A 154 -15.50 2.66 -8.50
CA SER A 154 -16.62 2.27 -9.35
C SER A 154 -17.70 1.50 -8.56
N PRO A 155 -18.96 1.49 -8.99
CA PRO A 155 -20.01 0.73 -8.33
C PRO A 155 -19.68 -0.75 -8.14
N GLU A 156 -19.01 -1.36 -9.12
CA GLU A 156 -18.52 -2.74 -9.04
C GLU A 156 -17.53 -2.97 -7.89
N LEU A 157 -16.48 -2.16 -7.83
CA LEU A 157 -15.47 -2.24 -6.77
C LEU A 157 -16.07 -1.94 -5.40
N ARG A 158 -16.95 -0.95 -5.32
CA ARG A 158 -17.64 -0.59 -4.08
C ARG A 158 -18.51 -1.73 -3.55
N ASN A 159 -19.23 -2.42 -4.43
CA ASN A 159 -20.04 -3.58 -4.07
C ASN A 159 -19.16 -4.75 -3.58
N LEU A 160 -17.97 -4.94 -4.15
CA LEU A 160 -17.03 -5.97 -3.68
C LEU A 160 -16.43 -5.61 -2.32
N ALA A 161 -16.11 -4.34 -2.08
CA ALA A 161 -15.57 -3.86 -0.82
C ALA A 161 -16.55 -3.99 0.36
N THR A 162 -17.85 -3.88 0.09
CA THR A 162 -18.91 -3.92 1.11
C THR A 162 -19.52 -5.32 1.31
N ARG A 163 -19.14 -6.31 0.50
CA ARG A 163 -19.63 -7.68 0.69
C ARG A 163 -19.13 -8.26 2.01
N PRO A 164 -20.04 -8.85 2.83
CA PRO A 164 -19.62 -9.63 3.98
C PRO A 164 -18.66 -10.74 3.51
N GLN A 165 -17.47 -10.76 4.05
CA GLN A 165 -16.52 -11.84 3.76
C GLN A 165 -17.10 -13.15 4.32
N PRO A 166 -17.09 -14.27 3.56
CA PRO A 166 -17.38 -15.55 4.17
C PRO A 166 -16.38 -15.77 5.29
N ALA A 167 -16.89 -16.10 6.48
CA ALA A 167 -16.05 -16.39 7.63
C ALA A 167 -14.98 -17.38 7.21
N VAL A 168 -13.71 -17.00 7.34
CA VAL A 168 -12.59 -17.92 7.13
C VAL A 168 -12.73 -18.95 8.24
N ASN A 169 -13.19 -20.14 7.88
CA ASN A 169 -13.30 -21.27 8.80
C ASN A 169 -11.86 -21.68 9.14
N THR A 170 -11.26 -21.04 10.13
CA THR A 170 -10.05 -21.53 10.76
C THR A 170 -10.45 -22.77 11.58
N ALA A 171 -10.50 -23.92 10.91
CA ALA A 171 -10.55 -25.18 11.61
C ALA A 171 -9.34 -25.21 12.58
N PRO A 172 -9.54 -25.52 13.85
CA PRO A 172 -8.41 -25.66 14.76
C PRO A 172 -7.48 -26.76 14.24
N PRO A 173 -6.15 -26.61 14.40
CA PRO A 173 -5.24 -27.66 13.97
C PRO A 173 -5.61 -28.97 14.66
N SER A 174 -5.80 -30.00 13.86
CA SER A 174 -6.06 -31.37 14.35
C SER A 174 -4.95 -31.74 15.33
N PRO A 175 -5.27 -32.28 16.52
CA PRO A 175 -4.23 -32.65 17.47
C PRO A 175 -3.35 -33.72 16.83
N ALA A 176 -2.05 -33.47 16.82
CA ALA A 176 -1.03 -34.37 16.34
C ALA A 176 -1.18 -35.72 17.08
N ALA A 177 -1.29 -36.80 16.31
CA ALA A 177 -1.35 -38.16 16.83
C ALA A 177 -0.15 -38.41 17.73
N SER A 178 -0.42 -38.76 18.96
CA SER A 178 0.55 -39.17 19.97
C SER A 178 1.34 -40.37 19.46
N ALA A 179 2.62 -40.20 19.20
CA ALA A 179 3.54 -41.30 18.94
C ALA A 179 3.70 -42.12 20.24
N THR A 180 3.27 -43.36 20.23
CA THR A 180 3.49 -44.36 21.27
C THR A 180 4.99 -44.66 21.37
N PRO A 181 5.61 -44.67 22.56
CA PRO A 181 7.00 -45.11 22.69
C PRO A 181 7.12 -46.62 22.43
N LEU A 182 7.99 -47.00 21.54
CA LEU A 182 8.42 -48.40 21.38
C LEU A 182 9.32 -48.80 22.56
N ASP A 183 8.80 -49.72 23.33
CA ASP A 183 9.50 -50.46 24.38
C ASP A 183 10.62 -51.30 23.75
N THR A 184 11.89 -51.04 24.03
CA THR A 184 13.01 -51.93 23.72
C THR A 184 13.56 -52.48 25.02
N GLN A 185 13.08 -53.65 25.36
CA GLN A 185 13.75 -54.52 26.33
C GLN A 185 15.08 -55.03 25.76
N GLY A 186 16.05 -54.95 26.61
CA GLY A 186 17.37 -55.45 26.70
C GLY A 186 17.86 -56.59 25.87
N THR A 187 19.15 -56.54 25.66
CA THR A 187 20.06 -57.63 26.03
C THR A 187 21.46 -57.04 26.08
N GLY A 188 22.11 -57.21 27.20
CA GLY A 188 23.51 -56.87 27.39
C GLY A 188 24.45 -57.86 26.69
N ILE A 189 25.64 -57.38 26.33
CA ILE A 189 26.88 -58.21 26.36
C ILE A 189 28.05 -57.27 26.65
N GLN A 190 28.86 -57.71 27.62
CA GLN A 190 30.15 -57.19 28.03
C GLN A 190 31.23 -57.31 26.91
N GLY A 191 32.24 -56.52 27.00
CA GLY A 191 33.51 -56.68 26.28
C GLY A 191 34.31 -55.38 26.28
N THR A 192 35.05 -55.13 27.24
CA THR A 192 36.49 -55.07 27.55
C THR A 192 37.40 -54.46 26.49
N LEU A 193 38.08 -53.40 26.89
CA LEU A 193 39.48 -52.98 26.61
C LEU A 193 39.96 -52.76 25.16
N PHE A 194 40.35 -51.57 24.81
CA PHE A 194 41.68 -50.91 24.92
C PHE A 194 41.49 -49.44 24.61
#